data_4b9f38ea46590e8bba520f09d19aac21
#
_entry.id   4b9f38ea46590e8bba520f09d19aac21
#
_cell.length_a   1.000
_cell.length_b   1.000
_cell.length_c   1.000
_cell.angle_alpha   90.00
_cell.angle_beta   90.00
_cell.angle_gamma   90.00
#
_symmetry.space_group_name_H-M   'P 1'
#
loop_
_entity.id
_entity.type
_entity.pdbx_description
1 polymer ?
#
loop_
_entity_poly.entity_id
_entity_poly.type
_entity_poly.pdbx_seq_one_letter_code
_entity_poly.pdbx_strand_id
1 'polypeptide(L)'
;MAEKKEWWKNAVIYQVYPKSFQDSNGDGIGDIKGIISRLDYLRTLGIDAIWLSPVYRSPQDDNGYDISDYQDIDPMFGSLADMEELIAEAGKRNIKIIMDMVLNHSSDEHRWFVEAKKGKDNPYHDYYVWRDGKEGVPPNDMTSAFGGSAWEWVPQLGQYYLHQFSVKQPDLNWDNPKLRKELYDMILWWMDKGVGGFRFDVIDLIAKEPDRKITSNGTRLHEYIREMTANTLSKGN
;
A
#
# COMPACT_ATOMS: atom_id res chain seq x y z
N MET A 1 -10.21 27.40 -24.50
CA MET A 1 -9.27 26.76 -23.58
C MET A 1 -9.09 25.34 -24.07
N ALA A 2 -7.87 24.91 -24.45
CA ALA A 2 -7.63 23.52 -24.82
C ALA A 2 -7.89 22.65 -23.60
N GLU A 3 -8.75 21.63 -23.72
CA GLU A 3 -8.93 20.62 -22.68
C GLU A 3 -7.56 20.05 -22.32
N LYS A 4 -7.17 20.16 -21.04
CA LYS A 4 -5.93 19.56 -20.55
C LYS A 4 -6.07 18.05 -20.74
N LYS A 5 -5.37 17.51 -21.74
CA LYS A 5 -5.51 16.11 -22.13
C LYS A 5 -5.02 15.25 -20.97
N GLU A 6 -5.93 14.56 -20.29
CA GLU A 6 -5.62 13.67 -19.18
C GLU A 6 -4.79 12.51 -19.72
N TRP A 7 -3.48 12.53 -19.46
CA TRP A 7 -2.49 11.62 -20.05
C TRP A 7 -2.84 10.15 -19.83
N TRP A 8 -3.42 9.82 -18.66
CA TRP A 8 -3.73 8.44 -18.28
C TRP A 8 -4.83 7.78 -19.09
N LYS A 9 -5.69 8.57 -19.77
CA LYS A 9 -6.81 8.02 -20.56
C LYS A 9 -6.38 7.21 -21.78
N ASN A 10 -5.19 7.49 -22.31
CA ASN A 10 -4.64 6.80 -23.47
C ASN A 10 -3.29 6.15 -23.18
N ALA A 11 -2.86 6.11 -21.90
CA ALA A 11 -1.57 5.61 -21.51
C ALA A 11 -1.48 4.08 -21.58
N VAL A 12 -0.34 3.60 -22.05
CA VAL A 12 0.08 2.21 -21.91
C VAL A 12 0.89 2.07 -20.64
N ILE A 13 0.36 1.33 -19.67
CA ILE A 13 0.98 1.09 -18.38
C ILE A 13 1.57 -0.31 -18.36
N TYR A 14 2.86 -0.42 -18.08
CA TYR A 14 3.58 -1.68 -17.99
C TYR A 14 3.84 -2.01 -16.52
N GLN A 15 3.37 -3.16 -16.05
CA GLN A 15 3.67 -3.62 -14.69
C GLN A 15 5.08 -4.19 -14.63
N VAL A 16 5.88 -3.70 -13.69
CA VAL A 16 7.18 -4.29 -13.31
C VAL A 16 7.03 -4.97 -11.96
N TYR A 17 7.28 -6.26 -11.92
CA TYR A 17 7.48 -7.01 -10.70
C TYR A 17 8.98 -7.00 -10.37
N PRO A 18 9.42 -6.22 -9.36
CA PRO A 18 10.85 -5.95 -9.16
C PRO A 18 11.71 -7.19 -9.01
N LYS A 19 11.29 -8.14 -8.18
CA LYS A 19 12.04 -9.38 -7.89
C LYS A 19 12.50 -10.16 -9.12
N SER A 20 11.70 -10.14 -10.19
CA SER A 20 11.92 -10.98 -11.38
C SER A 20 12.23 -10.20 -12.66
N PHE A 21 12.29 -8.87 -12.60
CA PHE A 21 12.43 -8.06 -13.81
C PHE A 21 13.89 -7.97 -14.29
N GLN A 22 14.81 -7.50 -13.46
CA GLN A 22 16.24 -7.39 -13.79
C GLN A 22 17.06 -7.31 -12.52
N ASP A 23 17.96 -8.24 -12.35
CA ASP A 23 19.00 -8.27 -11.33
C ASP A 23 20.22 -7.47 -11.84
N SER A 24 20.68 -6.50 -11.07
CA SER A 24 21.83 -5.66 -11.42
C SER A 24 23.12 -6.06 -10.71
N ASN A 25 23.04 -6.81 -9.62
CA ASN A 25 24.17 -7.12 -8.73
C ASN A 25 24.56 -8.61 -8.74
N GLY A 26 23.73 -9.48 -9.34
CA GLY A 26 24.01 -10.91 -9.50
C GLY A 26 23.62 -11.77 -8.29
N ASP A 27 22.73 -11.27 -7.41
CA ASP A 27 22.27 -12.02 -6.24
C ASP A 27 21.04 -12.93 -6.51
N GLY A 28 20.50 -12.87 -7.73
CA GLY A 28 19.33 -13.64 -8.15
C GLY A 28 18.00 -12.92 -7.92
N ILE A 29 18.02 -11.68 -7.40
CA ILE A 29 16.84 -10.87 -7.14
C ILE A 29 16.89 -9.61 -8.00
N GLY A 30 15.81 -9.31 -8.71
CA GLY A 30 15.69 -8.05 -9.45
C GLY A 30 15.60 -6.85 -8.51
N ASP A 31 16.13 -5.71 -8.95
CA ASP A 31 16.29 -4.51 -8.14
C ASP A 31 16.01 -3.22 -8.91
N ILE A 32 15.97 -2.08 -8.22
CA ILE A 32 15.68 -0.77 -8.80
C ILE A 32 16.75 -0.36 -9.82
N LYS A 33 18.03 -0.64 -9.57
CA LYS A 33 19.12 -0.38 -10.53
C LYS A 33 18.96 -1.20 -11.81
N GLY A 34 18.50 -2.45 -11.66
CA GLY A 34 18.13 -3.28 -12.80
C GLY A 34 17.00 -2.67 -13.62
N ILE A 35 15.97 -2.13 -12.98
CA ILE A 35 14.88 -1.44 -13.68
C ILE A 35 15.42 -0.22 -14.43
N ILE A 36 16.28 0.60 -13.79
CA ILE A 36 16.91 1.76 -14.42
C ILE A 36 17.67 1.34 -15.68
N SER A 37 18.42 0.24 -15.63
CA SER A 37 19.19 -0.28 -16.77
C SER A 37 18.33 -0.69 -17.98
N ARG A 38 17.03 -0.91 -17.78
CA ARG A 38 16.08 -1.34 -18.81
C ARG A 38 15.13 -0.24 -19.29
N LEU A 39 15.25 0.99 -18.80
CA LEU A 39 14.35 2.10 -19.18
C LEU A 39 14.37 2.39 -20.69
N ASP A 40 15.51 2.26 -21.37
CA ASP A 40 15.57 2.47 -22.83
C ASP A 40 14.84 1.37 -23.61
N TYR A 41 14.88 0.14 -23.13
CA TYR A 41 14.05 -0.94 -23.67
C TYR A 41 12.56 -0.63 -23.50
N LEU A 42 12.13 -0.24 -22.30
CA LEU A 42 10.74 0.10 -22.00
C LEU A 42 10.27 1.30 -22.83
N ARG A 43 11.13 2.32 -23.02
CA ARG A 43 10.85 3.43 -23.92
C ARG A 43 10.65 2.96 -25.37
N THR A 44 11.50 2.06 -25.86
CA THR A 44 11.41 1.50 -27.23
C THR A 44 10.12 0.68 -27.39
N LEU A 45 9.66 0.02 -26.32
CA LEU A 45 8.39 -0.70 -26.30
C LEU A 45 7.17 0.23 -26.43
N GLY A 46 7.35 1.53 -26.16
CA GLY A 46 6.33 2.55 -26.33
C GLY A 46 5.37 2.70 -25.14
N ILE A 47 5.81 2.36 -23.93
CA ILE A 47 5.01 2.56 -22.73
C ILE A 47 5.04 4.01 -22.25
N ASP A 48 3.98 4.44 -21.57
CA ASP A 48 3.84 5.78 -20.99
C ASP A 48 4.13 5.78 -19.47
N ALA A 49 3.91 4.66 -18.82
CA ALA A 49 4.15 4.53 -17.38
C ALA A 49 4.56 3.12 -16.98
N ILE A 50 5.32 3.04 -15.90
CA ILE A 50 5.61 1.79 -15.17
C ILE A 50 4.76 1.76 -13.91
N TRP A 51 3.93 0.73 -13.74
CA TRP A 51 3.38 0.37 -12.44
C TRP A 51 4.37 -0.56 -11.75
N LEU A 52 4.93 -0.08 -10.65
CA LEU A 52 5.88 -0.81 -9.84
C LEU A 52 5.14 -1.54 -8.72
N SER A 53 5.16 -2.87 -8.69
CA SER A 53 4.68 -3.64 -7.55
C SER A 53 5.46 -3.24 -6.28
N PRO A 54 4.92 -3.45 -5.06
CA PRO A 54 5.48 -2.86 -3.86
C PRO A 54 6.98 -3.08 -3.68
N VAL A 55 7.72 -1.99 -3.42
CA VAL A 55 9.16 -1.97 -3.14
C VAL A 55 9.48 -1.41 -1.76
N TYR A 56 8.45 -1.11 -0.98
CA TYR A 56 8.58 -0.61 0.39
C TYR A 56 9.20 -1.65 1.31
N ARG A 57 9.68 -1.21 2.49
CA ARG A 57 10.10 -2.15 3.52
C ARG A 57 8.99 -3.12 3.86
N SER A 58 9.33 -4.40 3.86
CA SER A 58 8.37 -5.48 4.09
C SER A 58 9.09 -6.73 4.59
N PRO A 59 8.53 -7.47 5.56
CA PRO A 59 9.01 -8.81 5.90
C PRO A 59 8.73 -9.86 4.79
N GLN A 60 8.05 -9.46 3.72
CA GLN A 60 7.81 -10.28 2.51
C GLN A 60 6.93 -11.51 2.74
N ASP A 61 6.03 -11.47 3.71
CA ASP A 61 5.03 -12.51 3.97
C ASP A 61 4.06 -12.66 2.78
N ASP A 62 3.71 -11.54 2.16
CA ASP A 62 2.86 -11.45 0.97
C ASP A 62 3.55 -10.67 -0.17
N ASN A 63 4.78 -11.06 -0.51
CA ASN A 63 5.54 -10.49 -1.64
C ASN A 63 5.60 -8.95 -1.67
N GLY A 64 5.68 -8.31 -0.50
CA GLY A 64 5.79 -6.86 -0.36
C GLY A 64 4.48 -6.14 -0.09
N TYR A 65 3.32 -6.82 -0.17
CA TYR A 65 2.03 -6.23 0.19
C TYR A 65 1.80 -6.12 1.70
N ASP A 66 2.67 -6.72 2.53
CA ASP A 66 2.76 -6.58 3.97
C ASP A 66 3.78 -5.48 4.31
N ILE A 67 3.39 -4.21 4.23
CA ILE A 67 4.29 -3.06 4.30
C ILE A 67 4.59 -2.70 5.76
N SER A 68 5.88 -2.69 6.14
CA SER A 68 6.34 -2.29 7.47
C SER A 68 6.79 -0.82 7.56
N ASP A 69 7.14 -0.19 6.43
CA ASP A 69 7.40 1.24 6.31
C ASP A 69 7.07 1.72 4.90
N TYR A 70 6.08 2.61 4.78
CA TYR A 70 5.61 3.16 3.50
C TYR A 70 6.53 4.24 2.91
N GLN A 71 7.47 4.77 3.69
CA GLN A 71 8.32 5.90 3.30
C GLN A 71 9.79 5.51 3.15
N ASP A 72 10.08 4.21 3.13
CA ASP A 72 11.41 3.68 2.85
C ASP A 72 11.34 2.51 1.85
N ILE A 73 12.46 2.22 1.21
CA ILE A 73 12.60 1.13 0.24
C ILE A 73 13.20 -0.08 0.93
N ASP A 74 12.70 -1.27 0.59
CA ASP A 74 13.27 -2.51 1.09
C ASP A 74 14.71 -2.68 0.56
N PRO A 75 15.69 -2.94 1.44
CA PRO A 75 17.09 -3.13 1.05
C PRO A 75 17.31 -4.20 -0.02
N MET A 76 16.39 -5.16 -0.14
CA MET A 76 16.40 -6.17 -1.21
C MET A 76 16.32 -5.53 -2.60
N PHE A 77 15.61 -4.40 -2.74
CA PHE A 77 15.40 -3.73 -4.02
C PHE A 77 16.32 -2.52 -4.21
N GLY A 78 16.96 -2.03 -3.15
CA GLY A 78 17.82 -0.86 -3.18
C GLY A 78 17.54 0.11 -2.04
N SER A 79 17.68 1.39 -2.31
CA SER A 79 17.50 2.48 -1.34
C SER A 79 16.49 3.53 -1.84
N LEU A 80 16.09 4.43 -0.94
CA LEU A 80 15.29 5.59 -1.32
C LEU A 80 15.99 6.45 -2.39
N ALA A 81 17.32 6.59 -2.32
CA ALA A 81 18.08 7.31 -3.33
C ALA A 81 18.01 6.62 -4.71
N ASP A 82 18.02 5.29 -4.75
CA ASP A 82 17.85 4.53 -6.01
C ASP A 82 16.44 4.73 -6.58
N MET A 83 15.44 4.83 -5.72
CA MET A 83 14.06 5.11 -6.16
C MET A 83 13.93 6.54 -6.72
N GLU A 84 14.54 7.53 -6.09
CA GLU A 84 14.59 8.91 -6.59
C GLU A 84 15.33 8.97 -7.94
N GLU A 85 16.40 8.21 -8.11
CA GLU A 85 17.11 8.07 -9.40
C GLU A 85 16.21 7.43 -10.46
N LEU A 86 15.46 6.36 -10.11
CA LEU A 86 14.51 5.73 -11.04
C LEU A 86 13.46 6.72 -11.53
N ILE A 87 12.87 7.51 -10.62
CA ILE A 87 11.88 8.54 -10.96
C ILE A 87 12.49 9.56 -11.93
N ALA A 88 13.69 10.05 -11.63
CA ALA A 88 14.39 11.05 -12.47
C ALA A 88 14.76 10.48 -13.85
N GLU A 89 15.33 9.28 -13.93
CA GLU A 89 15.74 8.64 -15.18
C GLU A 89 14.53 8.25 -16.06
N ALA A 90 13.44 7.78 -15.46
CA ALA A 90 12.18 7.52 -16.16
C ALA A 90 11.60 8.82 -16.72
N GLY A 91 11.61 9.90 -15.94
CA GLY A 91 11.13 11.22 -16.35
C GLY A 91 11.88 11.78 -17.58
N LYS A 92 13.21 11.59 -17.68
CA LYS A 92 14.02 11.96 -18.86
C LYS A 92 13.57 11.24 -20.14
N ARG A 93 12.90 10.10 -19.98
CA ARG A 93 12.40 9.26 -21.08
C ARG A 93 10.89 9.43 -21.32
N ASN A 94 10.26 10.40 -20.63
CA ASN A 94 8.81 10.61 -20.61
C ASN A 94 8.01 9.40 -20.11
N ILE A 95 8.62 8.57 -19.27
CA ILE A 95 7.96 7.45 -18.59
C ILE A 95 7.63 7.89 -17.16
N LYS A 96 6.39 7.70 -16.73
CA LYS A 96 5.94 7.98 -15.36
C LYS A 96 6.08 6.75 -14.48
N ILE A 97 6.42 6.97 -13.22
CA ILE A 97 6.40 5.90 -12.21
C ILE A 97 5.06 5.95 -11.46
N ILE A 98 4.35 4.85 -11.46
CA ILE A 98 3.13 4.62 -10.68
C ILE A 98 3.51 3.65 -9.56
N MET A 99 3.33 4.09 -8.32
CA MET A 99 3.60 3.23 -7.15
C MET A 99 2.35 2.48 -6.72
N ASP A 100 2.54 1.28 -6.20
CA ASP A 100 1.47 0.51 -5.58
C ASP A 100 1.20 1.04 -4.17
N MET A 101 -0.05 1.31 -3.85
CA MET A 101 -0.46 1.92 -2.59
C MET A 101 -1.41 0.98 -1.86
N VAL A 102 -0.91 0.33 -0.81
CA VAL A 102 -1.63 -0.66 -0.02
C VAL A 102 -2.21 0.02 1.20
N LEU A 103 -3.47 0.42 1.13
CA LEU A 103 -4.13 1.24 2.17
C LEU A 103 -5.18 0.46 2.99
N ASN A 104 -5.41 -0.82 2.68
CA ASN A 104 -6.35 -1.65 3.43
C ASN A 104 -5.75 -2.20 4.72
N HIS A 105 -4.46 -2.51 4.72
CA HIS A 105 -3.74 -3.15 5.82
C HIS A 105 -2.28 -2.69 5.83
N SER A 106 -1.56 -3.00 6.89
CA SER A 106 -0.10 -2.90 6.97
C SER A 106 0.51 -4.24 7.37
N SER A 107 1.85 -4.34 7.40
CA SER A 107 2.51 -5.42 8.11
C SER A 107 2.23 -5.37 9.61
N ASP A 108 2.23 -6.52 10.27
CA ASP A 108 2.24 -6.62 11.73
C ASP A 108 3.55 -6.10 12.36
N GLU A 109 4.59 -5.93 11.54
CA GLU A 109 5.86 -5.30 11.91
C GLU A 109 5.84 -3.76 11.70
N HIS A 110 4.78 -3.19 11.12
CA HIS A 110 4.65 -1.74 11.01
C HIS A 110 4.61 -1.09 12.40
N ARG A 111 5.35 0.03 12.58
CA ARG A 111 5.43 0.74 13.87
C ARG A 111 4.06 1.01 14.50
N TRP A 112 3.05 1.32 13.70
CA TRP A 112 1.69 1.57 14.21
C TRP A 112 1.10 0.33 14.87
N PHE A 113 1.25 -0.87 14.27
CA PHE A 113 0.71 -2.09 14.84
C PHE A 113 1.50 -2.57 16.05
N VAL A 114 2.83 -2.44 16.01
CA VAL A 114 3.69 -2.75 17.16
C VAL A 114 3.29 -1.91 18.37
N GLU A 115 3.01 -0.61 18.17
CA GLU A 115 2.51 0.27 19.21
C GLU A 115 1.06 -0.07 19.62
N ALA A 116 0.16 -0.30 18.67
CA ALA A 116 -1.24 -0.64 18.91
C ALA A 116 -1.42 -1.85 19.84
N LYS A 117 -0.53 -2.85 19.74
CA LYS A 117 -0.55 -4.05 20.59
C LYS A 117 -0.10 -3.82 22.04
N LYS A 118 0.47 -2.66 22.38
CA LYS A 118 0.96 -2.38 23.74
C LYS A 118 -0.17 -2.08 24.73
N GLY A 119 -1.32 -1.62 24.27
CA GLY A 119 -2.45 -1.30 25.14
C GLY A 119 -3.59 -0.60 24.41
N LYS A 120 -4.80 -0.74 24.94
CA LYS A 120 -6.02 -0.13 24.39
C LYS A 120 -5.96 1.42 24.40
N ASP A 121 -5.21 1.99 25.32
CA ASP A 121 -5.04 3.45 25.44
C ASP A 121 -3.90 4.00 24.59
N ASN A 122 -3.19 3.14 23.83
CA ASN A 122 -2.13 3.58 22.94
C ASN A 122 -2.70 4.42 21.79
N PRO A 123 -2.08 5.57 21.43
CA PRO A 123 -2.56 6.44 20.35
C PRO A 123 -2.75 5.76 18.99
N TYR A 124 -2.03 4.67 18.75
CA TYR A 124 -2.12 3.90 17.50
C TYR A 124 -3.12 2.75 17.56
N HIS A 125 -3.71 2.47 18.74
CA HIS A 125 -4.61 1.32 18.89
C HIS A 125 -5.75 1.37 17.86
N ASP A 126 -6.46 2.50 17.79
CA ASP A 126 -7.59 2.69 16.89
C ASP A 126 -7.20 2.87 15.41
N TYR A 127 -5.91 2.74 15.06
CA TYR A 127 -5.50 2.69 13.65
C TYR A 127 -5.86 1.35 13.00
N TYR A 128 -6.17 0.34 13.80
CA TYR A 128 -6.54 -1.00 13.37
C TYR A 128 -7.94 -1.37 13.84
N VAL A 129 -8.50 -2.40 13.21
CA VAL A 129 -9.85 -2.88 13.54
C VAL A 129 -9.76 -3.93 14.64
N TRP A 130 -10.24 -3.58 15.82
CA TRP A 130 -10.26 -4.45 17.01
C TRP A 130 -11.67 -4.77 17.46
N ARG A 131 -11.85 -5.95 18.08
CA ARG A 131 -13.07 -6.33 18.80
C ARG A 131 -12.73 -7.05 20.09
N ASP A 132 -13.40 -6.68 21.19
CA ASP A 132 -13.31 -7.43 22.45
C ASP A 132 -13.84 -8.85 22.25
N GLY A 133 -13.27 -9.82 22.97
CA GLY A 133 -13.65 -11.21 22.84
C GLY A 133 -13.11 -12.10 23.92
N LYS A 134 -13.21 -13.39 23.68
CA LYS A 134 -12.61 -14.46 24.50
C LYS A 134 -11.81 -15.37 23.57
N GLU A 135 -10.70 -15.89 24.05
CA GLU A 135 -9.88 -16.84 23.32
C GLU A 135 -10.74 -17.99 22.75
N GLY A 136 -10.51 -18.33 21.49
CA GLY A 136 -11.25 -19.38 20.77
C GLY A 136 -12.68 -18.99 20.33
N VAL A 137 -13.11 -17.74 20.62
CA VAL A 137 -14.45 -17.25 20.22
C VAL A 137 -14.29 -15.94 19.43
N PRO A 138 -14.03 -16.03 18.12
CA PRO A 138 -13.90 -14.84 17.27
C PRO A 138 -15.22 -14.04 17.22
N PRO A 139 -15.16 -12.73 16.92
CA PRO A 139 -16.33 -11.84 16.90
C PRO A 139 -17.45 -12.31 15.95
N ASN A 140 -17.08 -12.94 14.86
CA ASN A 140 -17.99 -13.53 13.87
C ASN A 140 -17.25 -14.58 13.00
N ASP A 141 -17.95 -15.15 12.04
CA ASP A 141 -17.46 -16.19 11.13
C ASP A 141 -16.82 -15.65 9.83
N MET A 142 -16.36 -14.40 9.80
CA MET A 142 -15.63 -13.87 8.65
C MET A 142 -14.36 -14.68 8.39
N THR A 143 -14.09 -14.93 7.12
CA THR A 143 -12.92 -15.69 6.68
C THR A 143 -11.92 -14.79 5.97
N SER A 144 -10.64 -15.09 6.16
CA SER A 144 -9.54 -14.48 5.40
C SER A 144 -9.59 -14.93 3.93
N ALA A 145 -9.13 -14.08 3.01
CA ALA A 145 -8.94 -14.43 1.61
C ALA A 145 -7.92 -15.57 1.43
N PHE A 146 -6.99 -15.72 2.39
CA PHE A 146 -6.00 -16.80 2.41
C PHE A 146 -6.47 -18.05 3.18
N GLY A 147 -7.72 -18.04 3.64
CA GLY A 147 -8.34 -19.12 4.38
C GLY A 147 -8.25 -18.95 5.90
N GLY A 148 -9.10 -19.69 6.62
CA GLY A 148 -9.21 -19.57 8.08
C GLY A 148 -10.02 -18.37 8.54
N SER A 149 -10.00 -18.10 9.85
CA SER A 149 -10.65 -16.94 10.45
C SER A 149 -10.00 -15.63 9.96
N ALA A 150 -10.81 -14.59 9.75
CA ALA A 150 -10.29 -13.25 9.54
C ALA A 150 -9.95 -12.51 10.85
N TRP A 151 -10.03 -13.18 11.98
CA TRP A 151 -9.81 -12.62 13.30
C TRP A 151 -8.69 -13.36 14.04
N GLU A 152 -7.69 -12.62 14.55
CA GLU A 152 -6.59 -13.16 15.32
C GLU A 152 -6.64 -12.66 16.76
N TRP A 153 -6.48 -13.58 17.72
CA TRP A 153 -6.55 -13.30 19.15
C TRP A 153 -5.27 -12.70 19.70
N VAL A 154 -5.41 -11.64 20.49
CA VAL A 154 -4.29 -11.00 21.18
C VAL A 154 -4.53 -11.09 22.70
N PRO A 155 -3.95 -12.09 23.38
CA PRO A 155 -4.23 -12.42 24.80
C PRO A 155 -4.03 -11.24 25.74
N GLN A 156 -2.97 -10.46 25.58
CA GLN A 156 -2.63 -9.34 26.45
C GLN A 156 -3.63 -8.19 26.38
N LEU A 157 -4.41 -8.09 25.29
CA LEU A 157 -5.43 -7.07 25.11
C LEU A 157 -6.85 -7.59 25.39
N GLY A 158 -7.04 -8.91 25.39
CA GLY A 158 -8.37 -9.52 25.44
C GLY A 158 -9.21 -9.14 24.21
N GLN A 159 -8.56 -9.01 23.05
CA GLN A 159 -9.18 -8.57 21.80
C GLN A 159 -8.73 -9.40 20.61
N TYR A 160 -9.54 -9.36 19.56
CA TYR A 160 -9.18 -9.80 18.23
C TYR A 160 -8.90 -8.60 17.35
N TYR A 161 -7.89 -8.70 16.46
CA TYR A 161 -7.78 -7.79 15.32
C TYR A 161 -8.27 -8.47 14.04
N LEU A 162 -8.76 -7.64 13.12
CA LEU A 162 -9.17 -8.10 11.79
C LEU A 162 -7.97 -8.20 10.86
N HIS A 163 -7.92 -9.28 10.06
CA HIS A 163 -7.01 -9.44 8.93
C HIS A 163 -7.75 -10.10 7.77
N GLN A 164 -8.03 -9.36 6.72
CA GLN A 164 -8.71 -9.93 5.55
C GLN A 164 -7.79 -10.78 4.67
N PHE A 165 -6.48 -10.69 4.88
CA PHE A 165 -5.42 -11.45 4.21
C PHE A 165 -4.62 -12.26 5.23
N SER A 166 -3.28 -12.24 5.18
CA SER A 166 -2.45 -12.94 6.16
C SER A 166 -2.70 -12.44 7.59
N VAL A 167 -2.51 -13.31 8.57
CA VAL A 167 -2.43 -12.94 10.00
C VAL A 167 -1.42 -11.81 10.22
N LYS A 168 -0.38 -11.73 9.37
CA LYS A 168 0.63 -10.67 9.42
C LYS A 168 0.22 -9.37 8.71
N GLN A 169 -1.02 -9.27 8.25
CA GLN A 169 -1.55 -8.09 7.55
C GLN A 169 -2.78 -7.52 8.28
N PRO A 170 -2.60 -6.92 9.47
CA PRO A 170 -3.71 -6.32 10.22
C PRO A 170 -4.39 -5.20 9.42
N ASP A 171 -5.71 -5.23 9.41
CA ASP A 171 -6.55 -4.31 8.67
C ASP A 171 -6.60 -2.93 9.31
N LEU A 172 -6.38 -1.89 8.51
CA LEU A 172 -6.43 -0.50 8.92
C LEU A 172 -7.89 -0.03 9.11
N ASN A 173 -8.10 0.79 10.14
CA ASN A 173 -9.39 1.35 10.50
C ASN A 173 -9.62 2.72 9.85
N TRP A 174 -10.19 2.74 8.66
CA TRP A 174 -10.48 3.97 7.93
C TRP A 174 -11.55 4.87 8.58
N ASP A 175 -12.29 4.39 9.57
CA ASP A 175 -13.17 5.25 10.35
C ASP A 175 -12.38 6.27 11.21
N ASN A 176 -11.11 5.98 11.50
CA ASN A 176 -10.23 6.86 12.26
C ASN A 176 -9.67 8.01 11.39
N PRO A 177 -10.04 9.28 11.63
CA PRO A 177 -9.57 10.39 10.83
C PRO A 177 -8.07 10.69 11.00
N LYS A 178 -7.47 10.29 12.13
CA LYS A 178 -6.01 10.46 12.35
C LYS A 178 -5.24 9.51 11.44
N LEU A 179 -5.68 8.26 11.32
CA LEU A 179 -5.09 7.31 10.37
C LEU A 179 -5.20 7.85 8.94
N ARG A 180 -6.40 8.29 8.52
CA ARG A 180 -6.56 8.83 7.16
C ARG A 180 -5.60 9.99 6.88
N LYS A 181 -5.39 10.88 7.86
CA LYS A 181 -4.42 11.97 7.71
C LYS A 181 -2.99 11.46 7.50
N GLU A 182 -2.54 10.48 8.28
CA GLU A 182 -1.21 9.86 8.10
C GLU A 182 -1.05 9.27 6.68
N LEU A 183 -2.09 8.57 6.21
CA LEU A 183 -2.10 8.00 4.85
C LEU A 183 -2.04 9.10 3.78
N TYR A 184 -2.75 10.22 3.97
CA TYR A 184 -2.73 11.34 3.02
C TYR A 184 -1.37 12.05 3.03
N ASP A 185 -0.77 12.27 4.19
CA ASP A 185 0.56 12.86 4.32
C ASP A 185 1.62 11.98 3.62
N MET A 186 1.50 10.66 3.72
CA MET A 186 2.37 9.69 3.03
C MET A 186 2.19 9.74 1.51
N ILE A 187 0.96 9.82 1.00
CA ILE A 187 0.68 9.97 -0.44
C ILE A 187 1.32 11.27 -0.96
N LEU A 188 1.12 12.38 -0.26
CA LEU A 188 1.70 13.68 -0.62
C LEU A 188 3.22 13.63 -0.63
N TRP A 189 3.84 12.95 0.35
CA TRP A 189 5.29 12.78 0.42
C TRP A 189 5.86 12.08 -0.82
N TRP A 190 5.18 11.04 -1.33
CA TRP A 190 5.58 10.39 -2.58
C TRP A 190 5.33 11.27 -3.81
N MET A 191 4.24 12.04 -3.83
CA MET A 191 3.99 13.02 -4.89
C MET A 191 5.09 14.07 -4.96
N ASP A 192 5.55 14.56 -3.82
CA ASP A 192 6.66 15.53 -3.72
C ASP A 192 7.98 14.95 -4.25
N LYS A 193 8.17 13.63 -4.19
CA LYS A 193 9.31 12.95 -4.81
C LYS A 193 9.17 12.78 -6.33
N GLY A 194 8.05 13.14 -6.91
CA GLY A 194 7.84 13.16 -8.36
C GLY A 194 7.25 11.89 -8.95
N VAL A 195 6.63 11.01 -8.15
CA VAL A 195 5.87 9.88 -8.71
C VAL A 195 4.72 10.40 -9.59
N GLY A 196 4.46 9.70 -10.69
CA GLY A 196 3.45 10.10 -11.68
C GLY A 196 2.03 9.74 -11.30
N GLY A 197 1.84 8.90 -10.29
CA GLY A 197 0.54 8.44 -9.79
C GLY A 197 0.64 7.20 -8.93
N PHE A 198 -0.53 6.64 -8.59
CA PHE A 198 -0.64 5.47 -7.73
C PHE A 198 -1.63 4.45 -8.30
N ARG A 199 -1.33 3.19 -8.09
CA ARG A 199 -2.29 2.09 -8.18
C ARG A 199 -2.69 1.73 -6.76
N PHE A 200 -3.95 1.84 -6.43
CA PHE A 200 -4.46 1.51 -5.11
C PHE A 200 -4.86 0.04 -5.05
N ASP A 201 -4.14 -0.71 -4.20
CA ASP A 201 -4.43 -2.12 -3.97
C ASP A 201 -5.72 -2.27 -3.15
N VAL A 202 -6.57 -3.21 -3.55
CA VAL A 202 -7.83 -3.59 -2.87
C VAL A 202 -8.60 -2.40 -2.28
N ILE A 203 -8.70 -1.31 -3.03
CA ILE A 203 -9.28 -0.04 -2.57
C ILE A 203 -10.75 -0.17 -2.16
N ASP A 204 -11.46 -1.15 -2.68
CA ASP A 204 -12.83 -1.47 -2.33
C ASP A 204 -13.01 -2.01 -0.91
N LEU A 205 -11.92 -2.43 -0.25
CA LEU A 205 -11.93 -3.01 1.09
C LEU A 205 -11.73 -1.96 2.22
N ILE A 206 -11.33 -0.72 1.91
CA ILE A 206 -11.01 0.27 2.94
C ILE A 206 -12.21 0.67 3.81
N ALA A 207 -13.41 0.59 3.27
CA ALA A 207 -14.66 0.91 3.98
C ALA A 207 -15.39 -0.34 4.48
N LYS A 208 -14.65 -1.34 4.92
CA LYS A 208 -15.20 -2.57 5.51
C LYS A 208 -16.10 -2.29 6.71
N GLU A 209 -17.14 -3.07 6.88
CA GLU A 209 -18.07 -3.01 8.02
C GLU A 209 -18.12 -4.39 8.68
N PRO A 210 -17.13 -4.75 9.53
CA PRO A 210 -16.96 -6.12 10.02
C PRO A 210 -18.15 -6.63 10.84
N ASP A 211 -18.81 -5.76 11.59
CA ASP A 211 -19.99 -6.13 12.41
C ASP A 211 -21.20 -6.53 11.54
N ARG A 212 -21.21 -6.09 10.29
CA ARG A 212 -22.21 -6.46 9.28
C ARG A 212 -21.68 -7.51 8.29
N LYS A 213 -20.46 -8.01 8.50
CA LYS A 213 -19.73 -8.93 7.61
C LYS A 213 -19.57 -8.40 6.18
N ILE A 214 -19.47 -7.08 6.03
CA ILE A 214 -19.21 -6.44 4.74
C ILE A 214 -17.69 -6.25 4.62
N THR A 215 -17.08 -6.99 3.70
CA THR A 215 -15.63 -6.97 3.46
C THR A 215 -15.24 -5.92 2.43
N SER A 216 -16.07 -5.70 1.41
CA SER A 216 -15.80 -4.79 0.30
C SER A 216 -17.01 -3.92 -0.02
N ASN A 217 -16.76 -2.80 -0.71
CA ASN A 217 -17.80 -1.87 -1.15
C ASN A 217 -18.73 -1.38 -0.03
N GLY A 218 -18.19 -1.19 1.18
CA GLY A 218 -18.93 -0.68 2.33
C GLY A 218 -19.54 0.71 2.06
N THR A 219 -20.49 1.10 2.88
CA THR A 219 -21.36 2.28 2.62
C THR A 219 -20.58 3.60 2.50
N ARG A 220 -19.40 3.71 3.15
CA ARG A 220 -18.55 4.91 3.15
C ARG A 220 -17.43 4.89 2.11
N LEU A 221 -17.33 3.87 1.24
CA LEU A 221 -16.21 3.74 0.31
C LEU A 221 -16.00 4.99 -0.55
N HIS A 222 -17.04 5.45 -1.22
CA HIS A 222 -16.95 6.62 -2.09
C HIS A 222 -16.75 7.95 -1.32
N GLU A 223 -17.15 8.01 -0.05
CA GLU A 223 -16.82 9.13 0.84
C GLU A 223 -15.32 9.19 1.07
N TYR A 224 -14.71 8.08 1.47
CA TYR A 224 -13.27 7.99 1.72
C TYR A 224 -12.43 8.25 0.47
N ILE A 225 -12.82 7.71 -0.68
CA ILE A 225 -12.11 7.95 -1.95
C ILE A 225 -12.17 9.44 -2.32
N ARG A 226 -13.32 10.09 -2.18
CA ARG A 226 -13.45 11.54 -2.46
C ARG A 226 -12.65 12.38 -1.48
N GLU A 227 -12.68 12.05 -0.18
CA GLU A 227 -11.88 12.72 0.85
C GLU A 227 -10.38 12.59 0.55
N MET A 228 -9.91 11.37 0.28
CA MET A 228 -8.53 11.12 -0.11
C MET A 228 -8.13 11.92 -1.34
N THR A 229 -8.92 11.85 -2.41
CA THR A 229 -8.65 12.58 -3.66
C THR A 229 -8.56 14.08 -3.43
N ALA A 230 -9.50 14.66 -2.68
CA ALA A 230 -9.51 16.09 -2.38
C ALA A 230 -8.31 16.55 -1.54
N ASN A 231 -7.83 15.69 -0.64
CA ASN A 231 -6.71 16.00 0.24
C ASN A 231 -5.33 15.69 -0.36
N THR A 232 -5.26 14.91 -1.43
CA THR A 232 -4.00 14.44 -2.05
C THR A 232 -3.97 14.73 -3.55
N LEU A 233 -4.52 13.86 -4.36
CA LEU A 233 -4.37 13.84 -5.83
C LEU A 233 -4.85 15.12 -6.52
N SER A 234 -5.86 15.80 -5.98
CA SER A 234 -6.33 17.08 -6.52
C SER A 234 -5.39 18.25 -6.25
N LYS A 235 -4.36 18.07 -5.38
CA LYS A 235 -3.36 19.11 -5.07
C LYS A 235 -2.12 19.00 -5.96
N GLY A 236 -1.92 17.86 -6.62
CA GLY A 236 -0.88 17.68 -7.62
C GLY A 236 -1.29 18.32 -8.95
N ASN A 237 -0.43 19.17 -9.50
CA ASN A 237 -0.62 19.79 -10.83
C ASN A 237 -0.28 18.82 -11.95
#